data_c1067dd35379878fd5b6419e358a5c76
#
_entry.id   c1067dd35379878fd5b6419e358a5c76
#
_cell.length_a   1.000
_cell.length_b   1.000
_cell.length_c   1.000
_cell.angle_alpha   90.00
_cell.angle_beta   90.00
_cell.angle_gamma   90.00
#
_symmetry.space_group_name_H-M   'P 1'
#
loop_
_entity.id
_entity.type
_entity.pdbx_description
1 polymer ?
#
loop_
_entity_poly.entity_id
_entity_poly.type
_entity_poly.pdbx_seq_one_letter_code
_entity_poly.pdbx_strand_id
1 'polypeptide(L)'
;KQIYVVDSYSTDSTCDIACEHGAIVFRNKYVNQAQQFIWAMENCPIKTEWTMRLDADEYLTDGLVTELEEKLPLLSDNVTGCMLPRNVVLLGRELKHGKLRTIRLMRLWRTGKAMMELRWMDEQIFVTEGDTVDMKHLFIDENLNGLTEWTQKHNNYANREIVAAYEGYWNDTVSGGNGLETRNKEKGKYYKLPKFLRAFIYFFVRYICFGGFLDGKPGFIWATLQAYWYRYLIDAKIEEMEYYIGKNPTPKEMRMYFKERFNINVDK
;
A
#
# COMPACT_ATOMS: atom_id res chain seq x y z
N LYS A 1 10.41 7.86 -22.36
CA LYS A 1 10.00 7.68 -20.95
C LYS A 1 10.18 9.00 -20.22
N GLN A 2 9.25 9.39 -19.37
CA GLN A 2 9.30 10.60 -18.56
C GLN A 2 9.03 10.23 -17.10
N ILE A 3 9.80 10.79 -16.17
CA ILE A 3 9.68 10.53 -14.74
C ILE A 3 9.21 11.81 -14.06
N TYR A 4 8.15 11.69 -13.27
CA TYR A 4 7.65 12.74 -12.40
C TYR A 4 7.84 12.29 -10.94
N VAL A 5 8.42 13.16 -10.12
CA VAL A 5 8.57 12.96 -8.69
C VAL A 5 7.71 13.99 -7.97
N VAL A 6 6.80 13.54 -7.12
CA VAL A 6 5.99 14.43 -6.29
C VAL A 6 6.53 14.39 -4.87
N ASP A 7 7.35 15.38 -4.55
CA ASP A 7 8.04 15.51 -3.27
C ASP A 7 7.17 16.21 -2.23
N SER A 8 7.27 15.78 -0.99
CA SER A 8 6.52 16.33 0.15
C SER A 8 7.36 17.27 1.01
N TYR A 9 8.15 18.12 0.37
CA TYR A 9 9.07 19.07 0.99
C TYR A 9 10.20 18.38 1.75
N SER A 10 10.86 17.40 1.11
CA SER A 10 12.06 16.76 1.62
C SER A 10 13.14 17.80 1.93
N THR A 11 13.86 17.59 3.04
CA THR A 11 14.92 18.48 3.53
C THR A 11 16.31 17.94 3.23
N ASP A 12 16.39 16.79 2.62
CA ASP A 12 17.61 16.13 2.16
C ASP A 12 17.84 16.32 0.65
N SER A 13 18.78 15.61 0.07
CA SER A 13 19.14 15.70 -1.36
C SER A 13 18.14 15.00 -2.30
N THR A 14 16.98 14.57 -1.84
CA THR A 14 16.01 13.80 -2.67
C THR A 14 15.66 14.52 -3.97
N CYS A 15 15.32 15.80 -3.90
CA CYS A 15 14.95 16.59 -5.09
C CYS A 15 16.12 16.76 -6.06
N ASP A 16 17.32 17.02 -5.55
CA ASP A 16 18.52 17.22 -6.36
C ASP A 16 18.88 15.94 -7.11
N ILE A 17 18.90 14.81 -6.39
CA ILE A 17 19.13 13.48 -6.98
C ILE A 17 18.10 13.17 -8.07
N ALA A 18 16.82 13.43 -7.81
CA ALA A 18 15.77 13.21 -8.81
C ALA A 18 15.99 14.04 -10.08
N CYS A 19 16.34 15.31 -9.93
CA CYS A 19 16.64 16.20 -11.06
C CYS A 19 17.89 15.75 -11.83
N GLU A 20 18.98 15.36 -11.15
CA GLU A 20 20.19 14.83 -11.77
C GLU A 20 19.93 13.58 -12.61
N HIS A 21 18.96 12.75 -12.21
CA HIS A 21 18.50 11.60 -13.00
C HIS A 21 17.41 11.93 -14.04
N GLY A 22 17.17 13.22 -14.31
CA GLY A 22 16.27 13.67 -15.38
C GLY A 22 14.78 13.61 -15.03
N ALA A 23 14.42 13.50 -13.76
CA ALA A 23 13.04 13.59 -13.32
C ALA A 23 12.57 15.05 -13.23
N ILE A 24 11.28 15.25 -13.46
CA ILE A 24 10.61 16.54 -13.21
C ILE A 24 10.00 16.48 -11.82
N VAL A 25 10.47 17.36 -10.93
CA VAL A 25 10.06 17.38 -9.52
C VAL A 25 8.94 18.39 -9.31
N PHE A 26 7.84 17.92 -8.74
CA PHE A 26 6.73 18.73 -8.23
C PHE A 26 6.72 18.67 -6.70
N ARG A 27 6.22 19.70 -6.05
CA ARG A 27 6.11 19.75 -4.59
C ARG A 27 4.65 19.84 -4.17
N ASN A 28 4.23 18.92 -3.31
CA ASN A 28 2.90 18.94 -2.71
C ASN A 28 2.95 18.50 -1.25
N LYS A 29 2.18 19.19 -0.40
CA LYS A 29 2.13 18.84 1.03
C LYS A 29 1.45 17.51 1.22
N TYR A 30 2.14 16.58 1.85
CA TYR A 30 1.61 15.24 2.13
C TYR A 30 0.46 15.28 3.15
N VAL A 31 -0.66 14.69 2.81
CA VAL A 31 -1.77 14.40 3.71
C VAL A 31 -1.91 12.89 3.90
N ASN A 32 -2.16 12.18 2.82
CA ASN A 32 -2.14 10.72 2.73
C ASN A 32 -1.76 10.30 1.31
N GLN A 33 -1.53 9.01 1.12
CA GLN A 33 -1.04 8.48 -0.15
C GLN A 33 -2.05 8.65 -1.30
N ALA A 34 -3.34 8.49 -1.01
CA ALA A 34 -4.38 8.65 -2.02
C ALA A 34 -4.44 10.09 -2.55
N GLN A 35 -4.44 11.07 -1.67
CA GLN A 35 -4.47 12.47 -2.05
C GLN A 35 -3.19 12.89 -2.80
N GLN A 36 -2.03 12.39 -2.37
CA GLN A 36 -0.77 12.65 -3.07
C GLN A 36 -0.78 12.11 -4.50
N PHE A 37 -1.30 10.90 -4.68
CA PHE A 37 -1.42 10.29 -5.99
C PHE A 37 -2.42 11.03 -6.88
N ILE A 38 -3.60 11.38 -6.38
CA ILE A 38 -4.62 12.12 -7.14
C ILE A 38 -4.04 13.47 -7.56
N TRP A 39 -3.40 14.17 -6.64
CA TRP A 39 -2.74 15.43 -6.95
C TRP A 39 -1.70 15.27 -8.07
N ALA A 40 -0.91 14.18 -8.03
CA ALA A 40 0.06 13.87 -9.09
C ALA A 40 -0.61 13.71 -10.46
N MET A 41 -1.73 12.97 -10.52
CA MET A 41 -2.48 12.74 -11.77
C MET A 41 -3.09 14.02 -12.34
N GLU A 42 -3.47 14.97 -11.48
CA GLU A 42 -4.07 16.25 -11.89
C GLU A 42 -3.02 17.31 -12.30
N ASN A 43 -1.83 17.27 -11.71
CA ASN A 43 -0.85 18.35 -11.84
C ASN A 43 0.39 17.97 -12.67
N CYS A 44 0.72 16.69 -12.83
CA CYS A 44 1.81 16.27 -13.69
C CYS A 44 1.34 16.22 -15.16
N PRO A 45 2.06 16.86 -16.10
CA PRO A 45 1.64 16.91 -17.52
C PRO A 45 1.98 15.59 -18.23
N ILE A 46 1.34 14.50 -17.84
CA ILE A 46 1.56 13.16 -18.38
C ILE A 46 0.99 13.08 -19.79
N LYS A 47 1.85 12.80 -20.79
CA LYS A 47 1.47 12.71 -22.21
C LYS A 47 1.71 11.33 -22.83
N THR A 48 2.24 10.40 -22.04
CA THR A 48 2.52 9.03 -22.49
C THR A 48 1.24 8.21 -22.54
N GLU A 49 1.18 7.22 -23.39
CA GLU A 49 0.04 6.31 -23.51
C GLU A 49 -0.21 5.52 -22.21
N TRP A 50 0.87 5.13 -21.54
CA TRP A 50 0.83 4.40 -20.29
C TRP A 50 1.42 5.22 -19.14
N THR A 51 0.81 5.11 -17.98
CA THR A 51 1.29 5.69 -16.73
C THR A 51 1.60 4.58 -15.74
N MET A 52 2.77 4.67 -15.09
CA MET A 52 3.19 3.74 -14.03
C MET A 52 3.39 4.50 -12.73
N ARG A 53 2.92 3.92 -11.62
CA ARG A 53 3.29 4.35 -10.27
C ARG A 53 4.36 3.42 -9.71
N LEU A 54 5.41 4.00 -9.16
CA LEU A 54 6.37 3.33 -8.29
C LEU A 54 6.54 4.15 -7.02
N ASP A 55 6.61 3.49 -5.89
CA ASP A 55 6.98 4.10 -4.62
C ASP A 55 8.53 4.19 -4.55
N ALA A 56 9.08 5.06 -3.72
CA ALA A 56 10.53 5.32 -3.69
C ALA A 56 11.38 4.11 -3.22
N ASP A 57 10.74 3.15 -2.59
CA ASP A 57 11.31 1.87 -2.14
C ASP A 57 10.98 0.70 -3.09
N GLU A 58 10.51 1.00 -4.32
CA GLU A 58 10.17 0.00 -5.33
C GLU A 58 11.05 0.12 -6.58
N TYR A 59 11.40 -1.02 -7.19
CA TYR A 59 12.09 -1.07 -8.47
C TYR A 59 11.64 -2.25 -9.33
N LEU A 60 11.80 -2.09 -10.66
CA LEU A 60 11.47 -3.12 -11.63
C LEU A 60 12.62 -4.11 -11.77
N THR A 61 12.30 -5.39 -11.89
CA THR A 61 13.29 -6.40 -12.30
C THR A 61 13.53 -6.31 -13.82
N ASP A 62 14.71 -6.73 -14.28
CA ASP A 62 15.04 -6.77 -15.72
C ASP A 62 14.00 -7.60 -16.50
N GLY A 63 13.56 -8.71 -15.91
CA GLY A 63 12.52 -9.56 -16.51
C GLY A 63 11.19 -8.81 -16.68
N LEU A 64 10.80 -7.96 -15.72
CA LEU A 64 9.58 -7.17 -15.85
C LEU A 64 9.75 -6.06 -16.91
N VAL A 65 10.91 -5.41 -16.95
CA VAL A 65 11.19 -4.40 -17.99
C VAL A 65 11.07 -5.01 -19.39
N THR A 66 11.74 -6.13 -19.63
CA THR A 66 11.65 -6.87 -20.90
C THR A 66 10.22 -7.26 -21.24
N GLU A 67 9.49 -7.85 -20.26
CA GLU A 67 8.11 -8.25 -20.47
C GLU A 67 7.20 -7.06 -20.85
N LEU A 68 7.39 -5.91 -20.21
CA LEU A 68 6.62 -4.71 -20.52
C LEU A 68 6.96 -4.16 -21.91
N GLU A 69 8.23 -4.11 -22.28
CA GLU A 69 8.67 -3.65 -23.61
C GLU A 69 8.13 -4.53 -24.74
N GLU A 70 8.08 -5.85 -24.54
CA GLU A 70 7.54 -6.80 -25.52
C GLU A 70 6.00 -6.80 -25.58
N LYS A 71 5.33 -6.74 -24.43
CA LYS A 71 3.88 -6.96 -24.37
C LYS A 71 3.04 -5.70 -24.58
N LEU A 72 3.46 -4.55 -24.00
CA LEU A 72 2.63 -3.34 -24.07
C LEU A 72 2.22 -2.94 -25.49
N PRO A 73 3.12 -3.00 -26.51
CA PRO A 73 2.74 -2.67 -27.87
C PRO A 73 1.75 -3.65 -28.52
N LEU A 74 1.58 -4.85 -27.94
CA LEU A 74 0.72 -5.91 -28.49
C LEU A 74 -0.64 -5.99 -27.78
N LEU A 75 -0.84 -5.23 -26.69
CA LEU A 75 -2.10 -5.22 -25.97
C LEU A 75 -3.17 -4.51 -26.76
N SER A 76 -4.37 -5.11 -26.81
CA SER A 76 -5.54 -4.48 -27.41
C SER A 76 -5.95 -3.20 -26.68
N ASP A 77 -6.63 -2.29 -27.38
CA ASP A 77 -7.09 -1.03 -26.78
C ASP A 77 -8.06 -1.24 -25.60
N ASN A 78 -8.74 -2.38 -25.54
CA ASN A 78 -9.60 -2.74 -24.43
C ASN A 78 -8.84 -3.08 -23.13
N VAL A 79 -7.55 -3.39 -23.21
CA VAL A 79 -6.71 -3.59 -22.03
C VAL A 79 -6.22 -2.24 -21.54
N THR A 80 -6.71 -1.85 -20.37
CA THR A 80 -6.44 -0.53 -19.78
C THR A 80 -5.58 -0.58 -18.52
N GLY A 81 -5.31 -1.78 -17.98
CA GLY A 81 -4.49 -1.92 -16.78
C GLY A 81 -3.66 -3.20 -16.76
N CYS A 82 -2.52 -3.14 -16.06
CA CYS A 82 -1.63 -4.28 -15.84
C CYS A 82 -1.44 -4.50 -14.33
N MET A 83 -1.73 -5.72 -13.90
CA MET A 83 -1.51 -6.18 -12.53
C MET A 83 -0.10 -6.76 -12.43
N LEU A 84 0.74 -6.14 -11.63
CA LEU A 84 2.13 -6.54 -11.46
C LEU A 84 2.30 -7.32 -10.15
N PRO A 85 2.91 -8.51 -10.18
CA PRO A 85 3.22 -9.24 -8.95
C PRO A 85 4.33 -8.51 -8.20
N ARG A 86 4.15 -8.38 -6.87
CA ARG A 86 5.12 -7.76 -5.97
C ARG A 86 5.88 -8.81 -5.19
N ASN A 87 7.16 -8.59 -4.98
CA ASN A 87 7.92 -9.29 -3.97
C ASN A 87 8.60 -8.33 -3.01
N VAL A 88 8.93 -8.82 -1.83
CA VAL A 88 9.54 -8.05 -0.74
C VAL A 88 10.95 -8.53 -0.52
N VAL A 89 11.88 -7.59 -0.40
CA VAL A 89 13.26 -7.85 0.06
C VAL A 89 13.43 -7.28 1.46
N LEU A 90 13.95 -8.10 2.36
CA LEU A 90 14.29 -7.71 3.73
C LEU A 90 15.70 -8.13 4.07
N LEU A 91 16.52 -7.19 4.53
CA LEU A 91 17.94 -7.42 4.88
C LEU A 91 18.69 -8.13 3.75
N GLY A 92 18.50 -7.66 2.51
CA GLY A 92 19.14 -8.18 1.31
C GLY A 92 18.64 -9.58 0.87
N ARG A 93 17.57 -10.10 1.46
CA ARG A 93 16.98 -11.39 1.08
C ARG A 93 15.57 -11.25 0.56
N GLU A 94 15.34 -11.79 -0.61
CA GLU A 94 14.01 -11.94 -1.20
C GLU A 94 13.16 -12.93 -0.39
N LEU A 95 11.96 -12.48 0.06
CA LEU A 95 11.03 -13.31 0.79
C LEU A 95 10.09 -14.02 -0.18
N LYS A 96 10.18 -15.35 -0.26
CA LYS A 96 9.49 -16.17 -1.26
C LYS A 96 8.22 -16.85 -0.76
N HIS A 97 8.07 -16.96 0.55
CA HIS A 97 7.04 -17.74 1.21
C HIS A 97 6.09 -16.86 2.01
N GLY A 98 5.21 -17.46 2.81
CA GLY A 98 4.26 -16.69 3.62
C GLY A 98 3.20 -15.95 2.80
N LYS A 99 2.84 -16.39 1.60
CA LYS A 99 1.92 -15.73 0.64
C LYS A 99 2.38 -14.34 0.16
N LEU A 100 3.65 -13.98 0.23
CA LEU A 100 4.12 -12.66 -0.21
C LEU A 100 4.09 -12.52 -1.73
N ARG A 101 4.49 -13.56 -2.46
CA ARG A 101 4.52 -13.56 -3.93
C ARG A 101 3.16 -13.60 -4.62
N THR A 102 2.08 -13.77 -3.87
CA THR A 102 0.73 -13.81 -4.44
C THR A 102 0.07 -12.43 -4.54
N ILE A 103 0.75 -11.40 -4.01
CA ILE A 103 0.22 -10.04 -4.03
C ILE A 103 0.46 -9.44 -5.40
N ARG A 104 -0.63 -9.06 -6.07
CA ARG A 104 -0.61 -8.33 -7.34
C ARG A 104 -1.18 -6.95 -7.13
N LEU A 105 -0.53 -5.94 -7.68
CA LEU A 105 -0.94 -4.56 -7.56
C LEU A 105 -1.11 -3.94 -8.94
N MET A 106 -2.11 -3.09 -9.09
CA MET A 106 -2.24 -2.22 -10.24
C MET A 106 -1.12 -1.18 -10.14
N ARG A 107 -0.11 -1.28 -11.01
CA ARG A 107 1.03 -0.36 -11.05
C ARG A 107 1.18 0.32 -12.41
N LEU A 108 0.51 -0.18 -13.45
CA LEU A 108 0.59 0.35 -14.81
C LEU A 108 -0.81 0.37 -15.44
N TRP A 109 -1.17 1.48 -16.07
CA TRP A 109 -2.48 1.67 -16.70
C TRP A 109 -2.39 2.62 -17.90
N ARG A 110 -3.38 2.58 -18.81
CA ARG A 110 -3.51 3.60 -19.86
C ARG A 110 -3.82 4.95 -19.21
N THR A 111 -3.09 5.97 -19.62
CA THR A 111 -3.20 7.31 -19.03
C THR A 111 -4.63 7.84 -19.10
N GLY A 112 -5.14 8.29 -17.94
CA GLY A 112 -6.53 8.75 -17.80
C GLY A 112 -7.57 7.64 -17.58
N LYS A 113 -7.17 6.33 -17.55
CA LYS A 113 -8.10 5.21 -17.41
C LYS A 113 -8.08 4.54 -16.04
N ALA A 114 -7.47 5.17 -15.04
CA ALA A 114 -7.45 4.64 -13.69
C ALA A 114 -7.74 5.71 -12.64
N MET A 115 -8.27 5.27 -11.51
CA MET A 115 -8.52 6.06 -10.32
C MET A 115 -7.92 5.37 -9.09
N MET A 116 -7.78 6.13 -8.00
CA MET A 116 -7.38 5.60 -6.71
C MET A 116 -8.53 5.70 -5.71
N GLU A 117 -8.67 4.67 -4.88
CA GLU A 117 -9.60 4.71 -3.76
C GLU A 117 -9.19 5.79 -2.76
N LEU A 118 -10.15 6.61 -2.33
CA LEU A 118 -9.98 7.60 -1.27
C LEU A 118 -10.07 6.91 0.10
N ARG A 119 -8.96 6.32 0.55
CA ARG A 119 -8.85 5.67 1.86
C ARG A 119 -7.65 6.19 2.65
N TRP A 120 -7.74 6.09 3.96
CA TRP A 120 -6.63 6.42 4.86
C TRP A 120 -5.54 5.36 4.88
N MET A 121 -5.89 4.13 4.54
CA MET A 121 -4.95 3.01 4.51
C MET A 121 -5.37 1.96 3.48
N ASP A 122 -4.38 1.32 2.86
CA ASP A 122 -4.56 0.24 1.88
C ASP A 122 -5.36 0.67 0.62
N GLU A 123 -5.23 1.93 0.23
CA GLU A 123 -5.80 2.45 -1.01
C GLU A 123 -5.30 1.69 -2.23
N GLN A 124 -6.17 1.46 -3.18
CA GLN A 124 -5.84 0.75 -4.43
C GLN A 124 -6.13 1.59 -5.66
N ILE A 125 -5.30 1.40 -6.67
CA ILE A 125 -5.58 1.89 -8.03
C ILE A 125 -6.45 0.85 -8.71
N PHE A 126 -7.47 1.30 -9.43
CA PHE A 126 -8.35 0.47 -10.25
C PHE A 126 -8.62 1.16 -11.58
N VAL A 127 -8.83 0.37 -12.63
CA VAL A 127 -9.23 0.92 -13.93
C VAL A 127 -10.70 1.31 -13.91
N THR A 128 -11.02 2.42 -14.57
CA THR A 128 -12.40 2.94 -14.68
C THR A 128 -13.17 2.30 -15.81
N GLU A 129 -12.47 1.73 -16.79
CA GLU A 129 -13.04 1.03 -17.94
C GLU A 129 -12.01 0.07 -18.53
N GLY A 130 -12.48 -0.87 -19.34
CA GLY A 130 -11.66 -1.88 -20.02
C GLY A 130 -11.25 -3.04 -19.11
N ASP A 131 -10.33 -3.84 -19.61
CA ASP A 131 -9.84 -5.05 -18.97
C ASP A 131 -8.46 -4.87 -18.34
N THR A 132 -8.10 -5.80 -17.45
CA THR A 132 -6.77 -5.87 -16.86
C THR A 132 -6.08 -7.16 -17.25
N VAL A 133 -4.75 -7.11 -17.39
CA VAL A 133 -3.91 -8.28 -17.63
C VAL A 133 -2.89 -8.45 -16.54
N ASP A 134 -2.54 -9.70 -16.27
CA ASP A 134 -1.50 -10.05 -15.31
C ASP A 134 -0.13 -10.11 -16.00
N MET A 135 0.88 -9.42 -15.42
CA MET A 135 2.28 -9.64 -15.76
C MET A 135 2.83 -10.85 -15.00
N LYS A 136 3.85 -11.49 -15.58
CA LYS A 136 4.50 -12.69 -14.99
C LYS A 136 5.67 -12.31 -14.09
N HIS A 137 6.49 -11.37 -14.55
CA HIS A 137 7.66 -10.90 -13.82
C HIS A 137 7.26 -9.86 -12.79
N LEU A 138 8.03 -9.76 -11.73
CA LEU A 138 7.70 -9.01 -10.54
C LEU A 138 8.48 -7.70 -10.41
N PHE A 139 7.94 -6.77 -9.67
CA PHE A 139 8.68 -5.65 -9.12
C PHE A 139 9.03 -5.92 -7.64
N ILE A 140 10.05 -5.25 -7.15
CA ILE A 140 10.58 -5.42 -5.80
C ILE A 140 10.19 -4.23 -4.94
N ASP A 141 9.80 -4.53 -3.72
CA ASP A 141 9.59 -3.59 -2.61
C ASP A 141 10.72 -3.86 -1.59
N GLU A 142 11.67 -2.93 -1.48
CA GLU A 142 12.84 -3.07 -0.60
C GLU A 142 13.03 -1.84 0.27
N ASN A 143 12.74 -1.99 1.57
CA ASN A 143 12.98 -0.92 2.52
C ASN A 143 14.48 -0.83 2.88
N LEU A 144 15.14 0.22 2.38
CA LEU A 144 16.56 0.49 2.63
C LEU A 144 16.81 1.35 3.88
N ASN A 145 15.77 1.95 4.46
CA ASN A 145 15.90 2.88 5.61
C ASN A 145 16.08 2.19 6.97
N GLY A 146 16.17 0.86 6.99
CA GLY A 146 16.37 0.07 8.20
C GLY A 146 15.11 -0.11 9.06
N LEU A 147 15.24 -0.89 10.14
CA LEU A 147 14.12 -1.30 10.98
C LEU A 147 13.56 -0.17 11.85
N THR A 148 14.37 0.81 12.24
CA THR A 148 13.91 1.96 13.03
C THR A 148 12.86 2.76 12.26
N GLU A 149 13.19 3.19 11.06
CA GLU A 149 12.26 3.91 10.19
C GLU A 149 11.05 3.04 9.80
N TRP A 150 11.29 1.76 9.53
CA TRP A 150 10.24 0.82 9.21
C TRP A 150 9.21 0.69 10.35
N THR A 151 9.67 0.53 11.60
CA THR A 151 8.77 0.42 12.75
C THR A 151 8.02 1.72 13.02
N GLN A 152 8.68 2.87 12.87
CA GLN A 152 8.03 4.19 12.97
C GLN A 152 6.94 4.37 11.90
N LYS A 153 7.24 4.05 10.65
CA LYS A 153 6.29 4.07 9.52
C LYS A 153 5.08 3.18 9.82
N HIS A 154 5.29 1.95 10.32
CA HIS A 154 4.23 1.02 10.67
C HIS A 154 3.43 1.43 11.91
N ASN A 155 4.05 2.11 12.87
CA ASN A 155 3.30 2.72 13.98
C ASN A 155 2.32 3.78 13.48
N ASN A 156 2.72 4.61 12.52
CA ASN A 156 1.85 5.60 11.89
C ASN A 156 0.77 4.92 11.01
N TYR A 157 1.11 3.83 10.32
CA TYR A 157 0.14 3.04 9.56
C TYR A 157 -0.93 2.41 10.47
N ALA A 158 -0.56 1.95 11.67
CA ALA A 158 -1.53 1.45 12.64
C ALA A 158 -2.57 2.52 13.03
N ASN A 159 -2.15 3.79 13.19
CA ASN A 159 -3.08 4.88 13.43
C ASN A 159 -4.07 5.08 12.26
N ARG A 160 -3.56 5.06 11.02
CA ARG A 160 -4.39 5.21 9.82
C ARG A 160 -5.34 4.02 9.60
N GLU A 161 -4.89 2.81 9.94
CA GLU A 161 -5.72 1.59 9.86
C GLU A 161 -6.94 1.70 10.79
N ILE A 162 -6.76 2.26 12.00
CA ILE A 162 -7.85 2.50 12.95
C ILE A 162 -8.81 3.55 12.39
N VAL A 163 -8.31 4.66 11.89
CA VAL A 163 -9.14 5.68 11.23
C VAL A 163 -9.97 5.06 10.11
N ALA A 164 -9.33 4.30 9.21
CA ALA A 164 -10.01 3.63 8.12
C ALA A 164 -11.09 2.64 8.60
N ALA A 165 -10.83 1.90 9.69
CA ALA A 165 -11.79 0.95 10.24
C ALA A 165 -13.05 1.65 10.80
N TYR A 166 -12.88 2.79 11.45
CA TYR A 166 -13.99 3.52 12.07
C TYR A 166 -14.74 4.47 11.12
N GLU A 167 -14.12 4.88 10.01
CA GLU A 167 -14.80 5.65 8.97
C GLU A 167 -15.73 4.80 8.08
N GLY A 168 -15.91 3.51 8.38
CA GLY A 168 -16.83 2.65 7.65
C GLY A 168 -16.29 2.09 6.33
N TYR A 169 -15.07 2.41 5.96
CA TYR A 169 -14.46 1.95 4.69
C TYR A 169 -14.37 0.43 4.54
N TRP A 170 -14.51 -0.30 5.64
CA TRP A 170 -14.52 -1.77 5.62
C TRP A 170 -15.88 -2.37 5.24
N ASN A 171 -16.96 -1.59 5.38
CA ASN A 171 -18.32 -2.02 5.09
C ASN A 171 -18.82 -1.57 3.71
N ASP A 172 -18.18 -0.56 3.13
CA ASP A 172 -18.55 -0.09 1.80
C ASP A 172 -17.91 -1.00 0.73
N THR A 173 -18.76 -1.68 -0.01
CA THR A 173 -18.41 -2.33 -1.27
C THR A 173 -18.18 -1.23 -2.29
N VAL A 174 -16.96 -0.72 -2.38
CA VAL A 174 -16.59 0.11 -3.52
C VAL A 174 -16.70 -0.78 -4.76
N SER A 175 -17.59 -0.44 -5.64
CA SER A 175 -17.77 -1.09 -6.95
C SER A 175 -16.56 -0.76 -7.82
N GLY A 176 -15.47 -1.47 -7.62
CA GLY A 176 -14.23 -1.27 -8.36
C GLY A 176 -13.55 -2.61 -8.55
N GLY A 177 -13.51 -3.06 -9.78
CA GLY A 177 -12.67 -4.12 -10.35
C GLY A 177 -12.46 -5.44 -9.59
N ASN A 178 -12.16 -6.46 -10.32
CA ASN A 178 -11.86 -7.81 -9.84
C ASN A 178 -10.71 -7.81 -8.81
N GLY A 179 -11.00 -8.23 -7.57
CA GLY A 179 -10.03 -8.35 -6.49
C GLY A 179 -10.28 -7.48 -5.27
N LEU A 180 -10.83 -6.26 -5.43
CA LEU A 180 -11.13 -5.35 -4.32
C LEU A 180 -12.21 -5.91 -3.37
N GLU A 181 -13.29 -6.46 -3.93
CA GLU A 181 -14.36 -7.08 -3.13
C GLU A 181 -13.87 -8.28 -2.31
N THR A 182 -13.04 -9.12 -2.89
CA THR A 182 -12.48 -10.30 -2.21
C THR A 182 -11.63 -9.88 -1.03
N ARG A 183 -10.77 -8.88 -1.22
CA ARG A 183 -9.90 -8.35 -0.18
C ARG A 183 -10.68 -7.70 0.97
N ASN A 184 -11.71 -6.91 0.65
CA ASN A 184 -12.56 -6.29 1.67
C ASN A 184 -13.32 -7.35 2.48
N LYS A 185 -13.81 -8.42 1.83
CA LYS A 185 -14.43 -9.56 2.50
C LYS A 185 -13.45 -10.32 3.42
N GLU A 186 -12.21 -10.51 2.99
CA GLU A 186 -11.18 -11.16 3.81
C GLU A 186 -10.81 -10.31 5.03
N LYS A 187 -10.66 -8.99 4.86
CA LYS A 187 -10.45 -8.07 5.99
C LYS A 187 -11.62 -8.09 6.95
N GLY A 188 -12.87 -8.04 6.46
CA GLY A 188 -14.06 -8.14 7.29
C GLY A 188 -14.10 -9.43 8.13
N LYS A 189 -13.71 -10.57 7.55
CA LYS A 189 -13.60 -11.84 8.30
C LYS A 189 -12.52 -11.78 9.38
N TYR A 190 -11.37 -11.18 9.09
CA TYR A 190 -10.28 -11.01 10.03
C TYR A 190 -10.71 -10.18 11.25
N TYR A 191 -11.40 -9.05 11.05
CA TYR A 191 -11.86 -8.18 12.13
C TYR A 191 -12.98 -8.77 13.00
N LYS A 192 -13.67 -9.83 12.53
CA LYS A 192 -14.63 -10.59 13.35
C LYS A 192 -13.99 -11.52 14.38
N LEU A 193 -12.70 -11.82 14.21
CA LEU A 193 -11.97 -12.64 15.20
C LEU A 193 -11.66 -11.82 16.45
N PRO A 194 -11.54 -12.46 17.63
CA PRO A 194 -11.17 -11.77 18.86
C PRO A 194 -9.86 -11.00 18.74
N LYS A 195 -9.84 -9.76 19.26
CA LYS A 195 -8.65 -8.93 19.34
C LYS A 195 -7.49 -9.75 19.95
N PHE A 196 -6.26 -9.43 19.59
CA PHE A 196 -5.01 -10.09 19.97
C PHE A 196 -4.87 -11.52 19.47
N LEU A 197 -5.89 -12.38 19.60
CA LEU A 197 -5.86 -13.74 19.08
C LEU A 197 -5.75 -13.77 17.56
N ARG A 198 -6.44 -12.86 16.88
CA ARG A 198 -6.38 -12.73 15.42
C ARG A 198 -4.98 -12.42 14.88
N ALA A 199 -4.18 -11.63 15.61
CA ALA A 199 -2.80 -11.35 15.25
C ALA A 199 -1.93 -12.62 15.34
N PHE A 200 -2.10 -13.41 16.41
CA PHE A 200 -1.41 -14.68 16.57
C PHE A 200 -1.80 -15.70 15.50
N ILE A 201 -3.10 -15.84 15.23
CA ILE A 201 -3.59 -16.74 14.16
C ILE A 201 -3.02 -16.32 12.80
N TYR A 202 -3.01 -15.02 12.49
CA TYR A 202 -2.48 -14.52 11.23
C TYR A 202 -0.97 -14.80 11.09
N PHE A 203 -0.19 -14.61 12.15
CA PHE A 203 1.22 -14.99 12.19
C PHE A 203 1.40 -16.48 11.95
N PHE A 204 0.67 -17.33 12.69
CA PHE A 204 0.77 -18.78 12.57
C PHE A 204 0.48 -19.26 11.15
N VAL A 205 -0.60 -18.77 10.56
CA VAL A 205 -0.97 -19.12 9.20
C VAL A 205 0.12 -18.68 8.20
N ARG A 206 0.62 -17.44 8.32
CA ARG A 206 1.64 -16.91 7.40
C ARG A 206 2.99 -17.60 7.56
N TYR A 207 3.44 -17.76 8.80
CA TYR A 207 4.77 -18.27 9.09
C TYR A 207 4.85 -19.80 8.99
N ILE A 208 3.84 -20.52 9.55
CA ILE A 208 3.84 -21.98 9.58
C ILE A 208 3.12 -22.54 8.34
N CYS A 209 1.82 -22.27 8.18
CA CYS A 209 1.02 -22.94 7.14
C CYS A 209 1.45 -22.56 5.72
N PHE A 210 1.90 -21.33 5.50
CA PHE A 210 2.42 -20.87 4.20
C PHE A 210 3.95 -20.86 4.09
N GLY A 211 4.63 -21.53 5.01
CA GLY A 211 6.06 -21.79 4.90
C GLY A 211 6.97 -20.58 5.07
N GLY A 212 6.51 -19.48 5.73
CA GLY A 212 7.33 -18.30 5.95
C GLY A 212 8.66 -18.58 6.65
N PHE A 213 8.76 -19.70 7.40
CA PHE A 213 9.99 -20.15 8.06
C PHE A 213 11.08 -20.60 7.05
N LEU A 214 10.69 -20.95 5.81
CA LEU A 214 11.63 -21.33 4.76
C LEU A 214 12.49 -20.16 4.26
N ASP A 215 12.06 -18.92 4.52
CA ASP A 215 12.85 -17.72 4.23
C ASP A 215 13.92 -17.43 5.31
N GLY A 216 14.07 -18.32 6.30
CA GLY A 216 15.09 -18.23 7.35
C GLY A 216 14.90 -17.05 8.30
N LYS A 217 16.01 -16.47 8.80
CA LYS A 217 15.96 -15.35 9.77
C LYS A 217 15.18 -14.12 9.22
N PRO A 218 15.41 -13.64 7.99
CA PRO A 218 14.60 -12.54 7.44
C PRO A 218 13.10 -12.86 7.36
N GLY A 219 12.73 -14.09 7.00
CA GLY A 219 11.33 -14.54 7.00
C GLY A 219 10.71 -14.54 8.40
N PHE A 220 11.46 -14.94 9.43
CA PHE A 220 11.00 -14.87 10.82
C PHE A 220 10.82 -13.42 11.29
N ILE A 221 11.81 -12.55 11.02
CA ILE A 221 11.73 -11.12 11.36
C ILE A 221 10.52 -10.48 10.69
N TRP A 222 10.34 -10.70 9.39
CA TRP A 222 9.19 -10.20 8.66
C TRP A 222 7.86 -10.69 9.23
N ALA A 223 7.71 -11.99 9.44
CA ALA A 223 6.48 -12.57 9.98
C ALA A 223 6.19 -12.03 11.38
N THR A 224 7.22 -11.89 12.22
CA THR A 224 7.05 -11.33 13.56
C THR A 224 6.65 -9.86 13.52
N LEU A 225 7.31 -9.05 12.72
CA LEU A 225 7.04 -7.61 12.66
C LEU A 225 5.74 -7.29 11.90
N GLN A 226 5.54 -7.88 10.70
CA GLN A 226 4.42 -7.53 9.83
C GLN A 226 3.15 -8.32 10.12
N ALA A 227 3.27 -9.66 10.37
CA ALA A 227 2.11 -10.49 10.55
C ALA A 227 1.65 -10.58 12.02
N TYR A 228 2.54 -10.37 12.99
CA TYR A 228 2.19 -10.39 14.41
C TYR A 228 2.20 -9.01 15.05
N TRP A 229 3.37 -8.38 15.23
CA TRP A 229 3.52 -7.12 15.97
C TRP A 229 2.63 -6.00 15.43
N TYR A 230 2.66 -5.75 14.12
CA TYR A 230 1.86 -4.70 13.51
C TYR A 230 0.35 -4.92 13.74
N ARG A 231 -0.12 -6.17 13.59
CA ARG A 231 -1.53 -6.52 13.81
C ARG A 231 -1.93 -6.45 15.28
N TYR A 232 -1.04 -6.87 16.17
CA TYR A 232 -1.22 -6.74 17.61
C TYR A 232 -1.25 -5.27 18.05
N LEU A 233 -0.38 -4.43 17.49
CA LEU A 233 -0.33 -3.00 17.76
C LEU A 233 -1.64 -2.30 17.39
N ILE A 234 -2.26 -2.65 16.26
CA ILE A 234 -3.58 -2.12 15.88
C ILE A 234 -4.62 -2.47 16.95
N ASP A 235 -4.64 -3.72 17.41
CA ASP A 235 -5.58 -4.16 18.45
C ASP A 235 -5.34 -3.43 19.77
N ALA A 236 -4.09 -3.26 20.17
CA ALA A 236 -3.72 -2.54 21.39
C ALA A 236 -4.14 -1.07 21.34
N LYS A 237 -3.95 -0.40 20.20
CA LYS A 237 -4.38 0.98 20.00
C LYS A 237 -5.91 1.13 19.95
N ILE A 238 -6.63 0.13 19.48
CA ILE A 238 -8.11 0.10 19.56
C ILE A 238 -8.52 0.02 21.03
N GLU A 239 -7.90 -0.84 21.85
CA GLU A 239 -8.18 -0.92 23.30
C GLU A 239 -7.84 0.40 24.01
N GLU A 240 -6.70 1.03 23.67
CA GLU A 240 -6.34 2.35 24.18
C GLU A 240 -7.41 3.40 23.84
N MET A 241 -7.88 3.42 22.60
CA MET A 241 -8.94 4.33 22.18
C MET A 241 -10.24 4.07 22.94
N GLU A 242 -10.67 2.80 23.05
CA GLU A 242 -11.87 2.41 23.82
C GLU A 242 -11.76 2.76 25.32
N TYR A 243 -10.56 2.77 25.88
CA TYR A 243 -10.30 3.21 27.24
C TYR A 243 -10.57 4.70 27.44
N TYR A 244 -10.17 5.55 26.47
CA TYR A 244 -10.31 7.00 26.58
C TYR A 244 -11.70 7.52 26.19
N ILE A 245 -12.33 6.95 25.18
CA ILE A 245 -13.60 7.48 24.61
C ILE A 245 -14.75 6.45 24.63
N GLY A 246 -14.55 5.28 25.29
CA GLY A 246 -15.57 4.26 25.41
C GLY A 246 -15.67 3.32 24.21
N LYS A 247 -16.44 2.24 24.36
CA LYS A 247 -16.59 1.19 23.32
C LYS A 247 -17.53 1.61 22.17
N ASN A 248 -18.40 2.59 22.38
CA ASN A 248 -19.34 3.07 21.38
C ASN A 248 -19.23 4.59 21.26
N PRO A 249 -18.07 5.10 20.81
CA PRO A 249 -17.87 6.54 20.71
C PRO A 249 -18.72 7.13 19.58
N THR A 250 -19.13 8.37 19.76
CA THR A 250 -19.76 9.15 18.68
C THR A 250 -18.72 9.50 17.60
N PRO A 251 -19.16 9.75 16.36
CA PRO A 251 -18.25 10.22 15.31
C PRO A 251 -17.44 11.47 15.71
N LYS A 252 -18.03 12.36 16.50
CA LYS A 252 -17.36 13.57 17.00
C LYS A 252 -16.22 13.24 17.96
N GLU A 253 -16.45 12.34 18.93
CA GLU A 253 -15.43 11.91 19.88
C GLU A 253 -14.28 11.17 19.16
N MET A 254 -14.59 10.33 18.17
CA MET A 254 -13.57 9.67 17.35
C MET A 254 -12.69 10.67 16.59
N ARG A 255 -13.31 11.66 15.93
CA ARG A 255 -12.56 12.69 15.18
C ARG A 255 -11.67 13.53 16.10
N MET A 256 -12.16 13.88 17.29
CA MET A 256 -11.34 14.57 18.30
C MET A 256 -10.15 13.70 18.73
N TYR A 257 -10.39 12.44 19.06
CA TYR A 257 -9.33 11.50 19.44
C TYR A 257 -8.28 11.36 18.33
N PHE A 258 -8.68 11.15 17.08
CA PHE A 258 -7.75 11.03 15.95
C PHE A 258 -6.93 12.30 15.74
N LYS A 259 -7.54 13.45 15.87
CA LYS A 259 -6.84 14.74 15.78
C LYS A 259 -5.83 14.94 16.91
N GLU A 260 -6.21 14.67 18.15
CA GLU A 260 -5.37 14.91 19.33
C GLU A 260 -4.27 13.87 19.51
N ARG A 261 -4.58 12.59 19.31
CA ARG A 261 -3.66 11.49 19.58
C ARG A 261 -2.86 11.03 18.36
N PHE A 262 -3.46 11.08 17.17
CA PHE A 262 -2.80 10.62 15.94
C PHE A 262 -2.33 11.76 15.04
N ASN A 263 -2.71 13.00 15.35
CA ASN A 263 -2.50 14.17 14.49
C ASN A 263 -3.11 13.96 13.07
N ILE A 264 -4.26 13.27 13.01
CA ILE A 264 -5.00 13.00 11.78
C ILE A 264 -6.29 13.82 11.80
N ASN A 265 -6.45 14.71 10.81
CA ASN A 265 -7.70 15.45 10.61
C ASN A 265 -8.53 14.77 9.52
N VAL A 266 -9.66 14.20 9.90
CA VAL A 266 -10.55 13.42 9.03
C VAL A 266 -11.52 14.31 8.25
N ASP A 267 -11.66 15.58 8.63
CA ASP A 267 -12.58 16.55 8.00
C ASP A 267 -11.99 17.20 6.72
N LYS A 268 -10.83 16.72 6.25
CA LYS A 268 -10.13 17.30 5.08
C LYS A 268 -10.10 16.35 3.91
#